data_c341aaf29b3cc92a89b02fd8de855eb8
#
_entry.id   c341aaf29b3cc92a89b02fd8de855eb8
#
_cell.length_a   1.000
_cell.length_b   1.000
_cell.length_c   1.000
_cell.angle_alpha   90.00
_cell.angle_beta   90.00
_cell.angle_gamma   90.00
#
_symmetry.space_group_name_H-M   'P 1'
#
loop_
_entity.id
_entity.type
_entity.pdbx_description
1 polymer ?
#
loop_
_entity_poly.entity_id
_entity_poly.type
_entity_poly.pdbx_seq_one_letter_code
_entity_poly.pdbx_strand_id
1 'polypeptide(L)'
;LGSKEAQAMVPNVKAKIKEYADRGDRIIFTRDTHGENYLETPEGKKLPVKHCVKGTDGWQIVPGLEIENCEYIDKPTFGWLNWDGFAEDDKIELIGVCTDICVVSNAIILKAKYPETVISVDADCCAGVTPEKHKAALETMKSCQIDVFEGKM
;
A
#
# COMPACT_ATOMS: atom_id res chain seq x y z
N LEU A 1 11.16 -9.50 4.34
CA LEU A 1 9.76 -9.63 3.91
C LEU A 1 9.53 -9.30 2.42
N GLY A 2 10.56 -8.88 1.70
CA GLY A 2 10.47 -8.63 0.26
C GLY A 2 10.53 -9.92 -0.54
N SER A 3 9.41 -10.35 -1.12
CA SER A 3 9.34 -11.50 -2.00
C SER A 3 9.95 -11.18 -3.38
N LYS A 4 10.14 -12.23 -4.20
CA LYS A 4 10.56 -12.08 -5.59
C LYS A 4 9.55 -11.22 -6.37
N GLU A 5 8.27 -11.44 -6.13
CA GLU A 5 7.18 -10.69 -6.75
C GLU A 5 7.18 -9.22 -6.30
N ALA A 6 7.45 -8.96 -5.02
CA ALA A 6 7.57 -7.60 -4.49
C ALA A 6 8.73 -6.83 -5.13
N GLN A 7 9.84 -7.49 -5.37
CA GLN A 7 10.97 -6.88 -6.08
C GLN A 7 10.66 -6.64 -7.56
N ALA A 8 9.97 -7.57 -8.20
CA ALA A 8 9.65 -7.51 -9.63
C ALA A 8 8.68 -6.37 -9.96
N MET A 9 7.80 -5.97 -9.04
CA MET A 9 6.83 -4.89 -9.30
C MET A 9 7.40 -3.48 -9.12
N VAL A 10 8.58 -3.33 -8.54
CA VAL A 10 9.18 -1.99 -8.25
C VAL A 10 9.30 -1.10 -9.49
N PRO A 11 9.74 -1.59 -10.67
CA PRO A 11 9.75 -0.74 -11.87
C PRO A 11 8.37 -0.23 -12.27
N ASN A 12 7.32 -1.03 -12.11
CA ASN A 12 5.94 -0.62 -12.40
C ASN A 12 5.49 0.46 -11.42
N VAL A 13 5.80 0.30 -10.14
CA VAL A 13 5.51 1.31 -9.11
C VAL A 13 6.21 2.62 -9.42
N LYS A 14 7.47 2.57 -9.80
CA LYS A 14 8.24 3.77 -10.18
C LYS A 14 7.61 4.50 -11.36
N ALA A 15 7.20 3.77 -12.39
CA ALA A 15 6.52 4.33 -13.56
C ALA A 15 5.18 4.97 -13.17
N LYS A 16 4.42 4.33 -12.30
CA LYS A 16 3.13 4.84 -11.80
C LYS A 16 3.32 6.13 -11.00
N ILE A 17 4.28 6.17 -10.10
CA ILE A 17 4.60 7.37 -9.32
C ILE A 17 4.98 8.53 -10.26
N LYS A 18 5.80 8.26 -11.27
CA LYS A 18 6.17 9.28 -12.26
C LYS A 18 4.96 9.80 -13.01
N GLU A 19 4.06 8.94 -13.44
CA GLU A 19 2.83 9.31 -14.14
C GLU A 19 1.98 10.27 -13.31
N TYR A 20 1.74 9.94 -12.03
CA TYR A 20 0.98 10.77 -11.11
C TYR A 20 1.69 12.10 -10.81
N ALA A 21 3.01 12.06 -10.60
CA ALA A 21 3.80 13.27 -10.35
C ALA A 21 3.79 14.23 -11.54
N ASP A 22 3.91 13.71 -12.76
CA ASP A 22 3.91 14.51 -13.98
C ASP A 22 2.55 15.21 -14.20
N ARG A 23 1.45 14.65 -13.70
CA ARG A 23 0.12 15.27 -13.73
C ARG A 23 -0.11 16.25 -12.58
N GLY A 24 0.77 16.30 -11.60
CA GLY A 24 0.58 17.10 -10.39
C GLY A 24 -0.40 16.51 -9.38
N ASP A 25 -0.67 15.22 -9.47
CA ASP A 25 -1.57 14.52 -8.55
C ASP A 25 -0.96 14.37 -7.16
N ARG A 26 -1.81 14.24 -6.15
CA ARG A 26 -1.42 13.99 -4.76
C ARG A 26 -0.83 12.60 -4.62
N ILE A 27 0.34 12.50 -4.01
CA ILE A 27 1.02 11.22 -3.74
C ILE A 27 1.29 11.08 -2.25
N ILE A 28 0.86 9.97 -1.68
CA ILE A 28 1.04 9.64 -0.28
C ILE A 28 1.79 8.32 -0.16
N PHE A 29 2.94 8.35 0.52
CA PHE A 29 3.65 7.15 0.92
C PHE A 29 3.22 6.74 2.31
N THR A 30 2.86 5.48 2.50
CA THR A 30 2.64 4.91 3.83
C THR A 30 3.81 4.02 4.20
N ARG A 31 4.23 4.08 5.46
CA ARG A 31 5.29 3.24 5.99
C ARG A 31 4.82 2.52 7.23
N ASP A 32 4.99 1.20 7.26
CA ASP A 32 4.84 0.48 8.51
C ASP A 32 5.92 0.96 9.47
N THR A 33 5.52 1.27 10.69
CA THR A 33 6.39 1.89 11.66
C THR A 33 6.27 1.18 13.00
N HIS A 34 7.30 0.41 13.35
CA HIS A 34 7.38 -0.35 14.59
C HIS A 34 8.44 0.21 15.52
N GLY A 35 8.25 0.00 16.81
CA GLY A 35 9.25 0.30 17.82
C GLY A 35 10.19 -0.89 18.08
N GLU A 36 11.20 -0.67 18.91
CA GLU A 36 12.13 -1.71 19.33
C GLU A 36 11.45 -2.87 20.06
N ASN A 37 10.27 -2.63 20.63
CA ASN A 37 9.44 -3.63 21.32
C ASN A 37 8.54 -4.44 20.38
N TYR A 38 8.78 -4.43 19.09
CA TYR A 38 7.91 -5.10 18.10
C TYR A 38 7.57 -6.53 18.49
N LEU A 39 8.54 -7.32 18.93
CA LEU A 39 8.35 -8.74 19.29
C LEU A 39 7.42 -8.93 20.49
N GLU A 40 7.21 -7.90 21.29
CA GLU A 40 6.29 -7.92 22.43
C GLU A 40 4.84 -7.58 22.04
N THR A 41 4.66 -7.02 20.85
CA THR A 41 3.33 -6.66 20.34
C THR A 41 2.53 -7.87 19.91
N PRO A 42 1.18 -7.78 19.85
CA PRO A 42 0.37 -8.86 19.28
C PRO A 42 0.77 -9.26 17.87
N GLU A 43 1.13 -8.31 17.01
CA GLU A 43 1.62 -8.56 15.66
C GLU A 43 2.94 -9.33 15.71
N GLY A 44 3.89 -8.87 16.51
CA GLY A 44 5.21 -9.49 16.64
C GLY A 44 5.16 -10.91 17.20
N LYS A 45 4.17 -11.23 18.03
CA LYS A 45 3.94 -12.59 18.52
C LYS A 45 3.45 -13.53 17.44
N LYS A 46 2.70 -13.02 16.46
CA LYS A 46 2.19 -13.81 15.32
C LYS A 46 3.17 -13.86 14.17
N LEU A 47 3.97 -12.83 13.97
CA LEU A 47 5.01 -12.74 12.97
C LEU A 47 6.31 -12.32 13.67
N PRO A 48 7.08 -13.27 14.26
CA PRO A 48 8.25 -12.94 15.06
C PRO A 48 9.48 -12.58 14.21
N VAL A 49 9.30 -11.65 13.29
CA VAL A 49 10.35 -11.11 12.41
C VAL A 49 10.39 -9.60 12.58
N LYS A 50 11.39 -9.12 13.29
CA LYS A 50 11.58 -7.69 13.52
C LYS A 50 11.83 -6.98 12.18
N HIS A 51 11.02 -5.99 11.86
CA HIS A 51 11.08 -5.27 10.58
C HIS A 51 10.47 -3.87 10.73
N CYS A 52 10.75 -3.01 9.78
CA CYS A 52 10.21 -1.63 9.73
C CYS A 52 10.33 -0.88 11.05
N VAL A 53 11.43 -1.08 11.75
CA VAL A 53 11.70 -0.37 13.00
C VAL A 53 12.09 1.07 12.67
N LYS A 54 11.39 2.03 13.27
CA LYS A 54 11.57 3.45 13.00
C LYS A 54 13.04 3.87 13.11
N GLY A 55 13.51 4.59 12.11
CA GLY A 55 14.89 5.08 12.04
C GLY A 55 15.90 4.12 11.42
N THR A 56 15.49 2.91 11.06
CA THR A 56 16.36 1.94 10.37
C THR A 56 16.17 2.03 8.84
N ASP A 57 17.12 1.48 8.09
CA ASP A 57 17.01 1.40 6.61
C ASP A 57 15.78 0.61 6.17
N GLY A 58 15.42 -0.45 6.89
CA GLY A 58 14.25 -1.27 6.58
C GLY A 58 12.90 -0.57 6.78
N TRP A 59 12.89 0.58 7.43
CA TRP A 59 11.71 1.43 7.58
C TRP A 59 11.56 2.43 6.44
N GLN A 60 12.62 2.77 5.76
CA GLN A 60 12.62 3.76 4.67
C GLN A 60 11.91 3.23 3.41
N ILE A 61 11.42 4.15 2.60
CA ILE A 61 10.89 3.83 1.28
C ILE A 61 12.01 3.26 0.41
N VAL A 62 11.68 2.30 -0.44
CA VAL A 62 12.63 1.69 -1.40
C VAL A 62 13.35 2.81 -2.18
N PRO A 63 14.69 2.76 -2.26
CA PRO A 63 15.45 3.79 -2.96
C PRO A 63 14.99 3.98 -4.40
N GLY A 64 14.88 5.24 -4.82
CA GLY A 64 14.48 5.63 -6.16
C GLY A 64 12.97 5.79 -6.39
N LEU A 65 12.14 5.52 -5.39
CA LEU A 65 10.69 5.73 -5.50
C LEU A 65 10.24 7.10 -4.98
N GLU A 66 11.00 7.72 -4.09
CA GLU A 66 10.61 8.98 -3.47
C GLU A 66 10.70 10.16 -4.46
N ILE A 67 9.77 11.10 -4.29
CA ILE A 67 9.72 12.35 -5.06
C ILE A 67 9.61 13.53 -4.09
N GLU A 68 9.91 14.76 -4.59
CA GLU A 68 9.93 15.95 -3.74
C GLU A 68 8.56 16.34 -3.17
N ASN A 69 7.51 16.29 -3.98
CA ASN A 69 6.16 16.70 -3.60
C ASN A 69 5.29 15.49 -3.22
N CYS A 70 5.56 14.92 -2.05
CA CYS A 70 4.78 13.79 -1.53
C CYS A 70 4.52 13.95 -0.04
N GLU A 71 3.56 13.19 0.45
CA GLU A 71 3.21 13.11 1.86
C GLU A 71 3.63 11.75 2.42
N TYR A 72 3.85 11.68 3.72
CA TYR A 72 4.19 10.43 4.42
C TYR A 72 3.21 10.18 5.55
N ILE A 73 2.76 8.94 5.67
CA ILE A 73 1.99 8.46 6.80
C ILE A 73 2.75 7.28 7.42
N ASP A 74 3.19 7.48 8.65
CA ASP A 74 3.81 6.42 9.45
C ASP A 74 2.71 5.73 10.26
N LYS A 75 2.41 4.49 9.90
CA LYS A 75 1.30 3.76 10.51
C LYS A 75 1.80 2.60 11.40
N PRO A 76 1.22 2.44 12.59
CA PRO A 76 1.67 1.42 13.55
C PRO A 76 1.14 0.03 13.24
N THR A 77 0.21 -0.08 12.30
CA THR A 77 -0.44 -1.33 11.90
C THR A 77 -0.78 -1.29 10.40
N PHE A 78 -1.41 -2.33 9.90
CA PHE A 78 -1.67 -2.53 8.47
C PHE A 78 -2.58 -1.46 7.88
N GLY A 79 -3.75 -1.24 8.49
CA GLY A 79 -4.72 -0.24 8.06
C GLY A 79 -4.52 1.09 8.77
N TRP A 80 -4.85 2.17 8.09
CA TRP A 80 -4.82 3.53 8.63
C TRP A 80 -6.24 4.07 8.75
N LEU A 81 -6.66 4.46 9.95
CA LEU A 81 -8.03 4.93 10.18
C LEU A 81 -8.22 6.42 9.92
N ASN A 82 -7.16 7.19 9.95
CA ASN A 82 -7.22 8.66 9.94
C ASN A 82 -7.01 9.26 8.54
N TRP A 83 -7.44 8.54 7.49
CA TRP A 83 -7.46 9.10 6.15
C TRP A 83 -8.29 10.37 6.11
N ASP A 84 -7.79 11.42 5.46
CA ASP A 84 -8.47 12.71 5.36
C ASP A 84 -8.02 13.50 4.13
N GLY A 85 -8.78 14.57 3.82
CA GLY A 85 -8.42 15.49 2.75
C GLY A 85 -8.76 15.01 1.34
N PHE A 86 -9.72 14.08 1.18
CA PHE A 86 -10.23 13.66 -0.12
C PHE A 86 -11.60 14.28 -0.39
N ALA A 87 -11.81 14.72 -1.63
CA ALA A 87 -13.11 15.20 -2.11
C ALA A 87 -13.91 14.05 -2.74
N GLU A 88 -15.22 14.22 -2.86
CA GLU A 88 -16.11 13.16 -3.40
C GLU A 88 -15.79 12.80 -4.86
N ASP A 89 -15.29 13.74 -5.63
CA ASP A 89 -14.91 13.55 -7.03
C ASP A 89 -13.45 13.10 -7.21
N ASP A 90 -12.69 12.96 -6.13
CA ASP A 90 -11.36 12.39 -6.19
C ASP A 90 -11.42 10.91 -6.60
N LYS A 91 -10.33 10.46 -7.20
CA LYS A 91 -10.08 9.03 -7.45
C LYS A 91 -8.84 8.64 -6.67
N ILE A 92 -8.94 7.54 -5.91
CA ILE A 92 -7.83 7.07 -5.07
C ILE A 92 -7.35 5.73 -5.61
N GLU A 93 -6.10 5.67 -6.02
CA GLU A 93 -5.45 4.43 -6.42
C GLU A 93 -4.45 3.97 -5.36
N LEU A 94 -4.53 2.71 -4.98
CA LEU A 94 -3.58 2.09 -4.05
C LEU A 94 -2.65 1.15 -4.80
N ILE A 95 -1.38 1.23 -4.46
CA ILE A 95 -0.33 0.34 -4.97
C ILE A 95 0.63 -0.02 -3.84
N GLY A 96 1.41 -1.06 -4.02
CA GLY A 96 2.46 -1.45 -3.08
C GLY A 96 2.26 -2.84 -2.47
N VAL A 97 2.77 -3.02 -1.28
CA VAL A 97 2.81 -4.30 -0.57
C VAL A 97 2.24 -4.20 0.83
N CYS A 98 1.72 -5.28 1.33
CA CYS A 98 1.33 -6.49 0.58
C CYS A 98 -0.13 -6.38 0.14
N THR A 99 -0.46 -6.91 -1.03
CA THR A 99 -1.83 -6.88 -1.58
C THR A 99 -2.84 -7.42 -0.58
N ASP A 100 -2.52 -8.52 0.07
CA ASP A 100 -3.37 -9.26 1.00
C ASP A 100 -3.32 -8.73 2.44
N ILE A 101 -2.56 -7.67 2.71
CA ILE A 101 -2.43 -7.11 4.07
C ILE A 101 -2.74 -5.61 4.05
N CYS A 102 -1.73 -4.77 3.80
CA CYS A 102 -1.88 -3.31 3.87
C CYS A 102 -2.76 -2.76 2.77
N VAL A 103 -2.64 -3.27 1.54
CA VAL A 103 -3.41 -2.77 0.40
C VAL A 103 -4.88 -3.06 0.57
N VAL A 104 -5.27 -4.31 0.81
CA VAL A 104 -6.69 -4.66 1.00
C VAL A 104 -7.29 -3.97 2.22
N SER A 105 -6.54 -3.89 3.32
CA SER A 105 -6.99 -3.22 4.55
C SER A 105 -7.34 -1.76 4.29
N ASN A 106 -6.44 -1.02 3.66
CA ASN A 106 -6.65 0.40 3.39
C ASN A 106 -7.68 0.65 2.29
N ALA A 107 -7.75 -0.20 1.28
CA ALA A 107 -8.76 -0.10 0.24
C ALA A 107 -10.17 -0.21 0.82
N ILE A 108 -10.40 -1.17 1.71
CA ILE A 108 -11.70 -1.36 2.38
C ILE A 108 -12.00 -0.20 3.33
N ILE A 109 -11.02 0.26 4.11
CA ILE A 109 -11.19 1.41 5.01
C ILE A 109 -11.55 2.67 4.22
N LEU A 110 -10.84 2.94 3.14
CA LEU A 110 -11.10 4.09 2.27
C LEU A 110 -12.49 3.99 1.63
N LYS A 111 -12.87 2.81 1.16
CA LYS A 111 -14.21 2.58 0.59
C LYS A 111 -15.32 2.81 1.61
N ALA A 112 -15.10 2.41 2.86
CA ALA A 112 -16.06 2.64 3.94
C ALA A 112 -16.16 4.11 4.32
N LYS A 113 -15.05 4.83 4.35
CA LYS A 113 -15.02 6.25 4.71
C LYS A 113 -15.51 7.15 3.57
N TYR A 114 -15.20 6.81 2.33
CA TYR A 114 -15.54 7.57 1.14
C TYR A 114 -16.32 6.71 0.14
N PRO A 115 -17.58 6.34 0.46
CA PRO A 115 -18.33 5.34 -0.32
C PRO A 115 -18.64 5.82 -1.76
N GLU A 116 -18.67 7.12 -2.00
CA GLU A 116 -18.93 7.67 -3.34
C GLU A 116 -17.65 7.90 -4.16
N THR A 117 -16.49 7.79 -3.53
CA THR A 117 -15.19 7.96 -4.20
C THR A 117 -14.79 6.69 -4.93
N VAL A 118 -14.23 6.82 -6.13
CA VAL A 118 -13.67 5.68 -6.86
C VAL A 118 -12.38 5.26 -6.19
N ILE A 119 -12.38 4.05 -5.65
CA ILE A 119 -11.19 3.40 -5.06
C ILE A 119 -10.71 2.34 -6.03
N SER A 120 -9.45 2.37 -6.41
CA SER A 120 -8.86 1.42 -7.34
C SER A 120 -7.52 0.86 -6.85
N VAL A 121 -7.15 -0.28 -7.41
CA VAL A 121 -5.87 -0.94 -7.17
C VAL A 121 -5.30 -1.40 -8.51
N ASP A 122 -4.02 -1.11 -8.75
CA ASP A 122 -3.30 -1.65 -9.91
C ASP A 122 -2.54 -2.91 -9.48
N ALA A 123 -3.02 -4.06 -9.92
CA ALA A 123 -2.45 -5.36 -9.54
C ALA A 123 -0.98 -5.52 -9.98
N ASP A 124 -0.59 -4.89 -11.08
CA ASP A 124 0.79 -4.95 -11.58
C ASP A 124 1.76 -4.12 -10.74
N CYS A 125 1.23 -3.26 -9.89
CA CYS A 125 1.97 -2.44 -8.94
C CYS A 125 1.82 -2.92 -7.49
N CYS A 126 1.34 -4.17 -7.31
CA CYS A 126 1.16 -4.80 -6.01
C CYS A 126 1.81 -6.18 -5.98
N ALA A 127 2.12 -6.65 -4.78
CA ALA A 127 2.54 -8.03 -4.55
C ALA A 127 2.04 -8.49 -3.18
N GLY A 128 1.54 -9.71 -3.12
CA GLY A 128 1.11 -10.35 -1.88
C GLY A 128 2.23 -11.15 -1.22
N VAL A 129 1.94 -11.72 -0.07
CA VAL A 129 2.87 -12.63 0.61
C VAL A 129 3.16 -13.85 -0.26
N THR A 130 2.15 -14.33 -0.98
CA THR A 130 2.28 -15.34 -2.03
C THR A 130 1.43 -14.95 -3.23
N PRO A 131 1.69 -15.49 -4.45
CA PRO A 131 0.83 -15.24 -5.60
C PRO A 131 -0.64 -15.60 -5.37
N GLU A 132 -0.91 -16.67 -4.63
CA GLU A 132 -2.26 -17.12 -4.28
C GLU A 132 -2.98 -16.10 -3.38
N LYS A 133 -2.28 -15.58 -2.37
CA LYS A 133 -2.83 -14.56 -1.46
C LYS A 133 -3.07 -13.23 -2.18
N HIS A 134 -2.17 -12.87 -3.09
CA HIS A 134 -2.35 -11.71 -3.97
C HIS A 134 -3.66 -11.81 -4.74
N LYS A 135 -3.89 -12.92 -5.44
CA LYS A 135 -5.11 -13.15 -6.20
C LYS A 135 -6.36 -13.15 -5.33
N ALA A 136 -6.29 -13.81 -4.17
CA ALA A 136 -7.42 -13.86 -3.23
C ALA A 136 -7.82 -12.46 -2.75
N ALA A 137 -6.83 -11.60 -2.43
CA ALA A 137 -7.09 -10.23 -2.03
C ALA A 137 -7.72 -9.41 -3.15
N LEU A 138 -7.24 -9.55 -4.39
CA LEU A 138 -7.81 -8.86 -5.55
C LEU A 138 -9.28 -9.26 -5.76
N GLU A 139 -9.62 -10.54 -5.65
CA GLU A 139 -11.00 -11.02 -5.78
C GLU A 139 -11.88 -10.48 -4.66
N THR A 140 -11.37 -10.42 -3.44
CA THR A 140 -12.09 -9.81 -2.30
C THR A 140 -12.36 -8.33 -2.56
N MET A 141 -11.38 -7.59 -3.05
CA MET A 141 -11.53 -6.17 -3.36
C MET A 141 -12.57 -5.95 -4.45
N LYS A 142 -12.59 -6.77 -5.49
CA LYS A 142 -13.64 -6.72 -6.53
C LYS A 142 -15.03 -6.91 -5.94
N SER A 143 -15.21 -7.86 -5.03
CA SER A 143 -16.47 -8.07 -4.33
C SER A 143 -16.89 -6.85 -3.49
N CYS A 144 -15.93 -6.11 -2.96
CA CYS A 144 -16.16 -4.88 -2.20
C CYS A 144 -16.30 -3.63 -3.09
N GLN A 145 -16.44 -3.82 -4.41
CA GLN A 145 -16.62 -2.74 -5.39
C GLN A 145 -15.42 -1.78 -5.50
N ILE A 146 -14.23 -2.33 -5.27
CA ILE A 146 -12.97 -1.65 -5.55
C ILE A 146 -12.54 -2.05 -6.95
N ASP A 147 -12.22 -1.08 -7.79
CA ASP A 147 -11.79 -1.32 -9.15
C ASP A 147 -10.38 -1.93 -9.17
N VAL A 148 -10.21 -3.06 -9.81
CA VAL A 148 -8.92 -3.74 -9.92
C VAL A 148 -8.47 -3.75 -11.36
N PHE A 149 -7.32 -3.14 -11.63
CA PHE A 149 -6.70 -3.14 -12.96
C PHE A 149 -5.60 -4.20 -13.00
N GLU A 150 -5.63 -5.05 -14.00
CA GLU A 150 -4.66 -6.13 -14.22
C GLU A 150 -4.21 -6.12 -15.66
N GLY A 151 -2.89 -6.28 -15.87
CA GLY A 151 -2.33 -6.43 -17.21
C GLY A 151 -2.35 -5.13 -18.01
N LYS A 152 -1.18 -4.51 -18.14
CA LYS A 152 -0.96 -3.53 -19.19
C LYS A 152 -0.79 -4.29 -20.50
N MET A 153 -1.77 -4.23 -21.34
CA MET A 153 -1.56 -4.59 -22.74
C MET A 153 -0.76 -3.50 -23.43
#